data_b0889047507b143fbed03bcf8dcb6b77
#
_entry.id   b0889047507b143fbed03bcf8dcb6b77
#
_cell.length_a   1.000
_cell.length_b   1.000
_cell.length_c   1.000
_cell.angle_alpha   90.00
_cell.angle_beta   90.00
_cell.angle_gamma   90.00
#
_symmetry.space_group_name_H-M   'P 1'
#
loop_
_entity.id
_entity.type
_entity.pdbx_description
1 polymer ?
#
loop_
_entity_poly.entity_id
_entity_poly.type
_entity_poly.pdbx_seq_one_letter_code
_entity_poly.pdbx_strand_id
1 'polypeptide(L)'
;MKTIFIAVRALIVMVAFMWLWAWVALGLRRYDRRYDLQLPEWTMLLAVPVMLAGAALAVACVATFVVIGGTPAPFDPPRQFVAVGLYRYVRNPMYIGGALLLAGFALYLRSGAALAFCLPWLLLAHVFVLAYEEPALRRKFGAPYETYCHTVPRWIPRFSSRREQAKTHSAAPR
;
A
#
# COMPACT_ATOMS: atom_id res chain seq x y z
N MET A 1 -3.14 -19.21 18.68
CA MET A 1 -3.90 -19.75 17.54
C MET A 1 -4.58 -18.66 16.70
N LYS A 2 -5.35 -17.69 17.28
CA LYS A 2 -6.04 -16.63 16.52
C LYS A 2 -5.09 -15.74 15.69
N THR A 3 -3.93 -15.36 16.23
CA THR A 3 -2.95 -14.50 15.55
C THR A 3 -2.34 -15.16 14.31
N ILE A 4 -2.00 -16.47 14.42
CA ILE A 4 -1.45 -17.24 13.29
C ILE A 4 -2.50 -17.35 12.18
N PHE A 5 -3.75 -17.63 12.52
CA PHE A 5 -4.84 -17.70 11.55
C PHE A 5 -5.05 -16.37 10.82
N ILE A 6 -5.00 -15.25 11.53
CA ILE A 6 -5.08 -13.90 10.96
C ILE A 6 -3.93 -13.64 9.99
N ALA A 7 -2.69 -13.95 10.40
CA ALA A 7 -1.49 -13.76 9.57
C ALA A 7 -1.55 -14.62 8.30
N VAL A 8 -1.94 -15.88 8.40
CA VAL A 8 -2.09 -16.80 7.26
C VAL A 8 -3.17 -16.30 6.30
N ARG A 9 -4.34 -15.89 6.80
CA ARG A 9 -5.41 -15.32 5.97
C ARG A 9 -4.95 -14.06 5.23
N ALA A 10 -4.27 -13.14 5.93
CA ALA A 10 -3.73 -11.92 5.30
C ALA A 10 -2.70 -12.25 4.21
N LEU A 11 -1.82 -13.21 4.48
CA LEU A 11 -0.84 -13.67 3.50
C LEU A 11 -1.50 -14.29 2.27
N ILE A 12 -2.49 -15.16 2.45
CA ILE A 12 -3.23 -15.78 1.34
C ILE A 12 -3.90 -14.72 0.47
N VAL A 13 -4.59 -13.76 1.08
CA VAL A 13 -5.25 -12.67 0.34
C VAL A 13 -4.23 -11.83 -0.42
N MET A 14 -3.11 -11.49 0.22
CA MET A 14 -2.04 -10.71 -0.41
C MET A 14 -1.42 -11.47 -1.58
N VAL A 15 -1.12 -12.75 -1.42
CA VAL A 15 -0.54 -13.59 -2.48
C VAL A 15 -1.52 -13.77 -3.64
N ALA A 16 -2.79 -14.05 -3.37
CA ALA A 16 -3.82 -14.19 -4.39
C ALA A 16 -4.02 -12.87 -5.16
N PHE A 17 -4.01 -11.75 -4.46
CA PHE A 17 -4.11 -10.43 -5.07
C PHE A 17 -2.88 -10.13 -5.95
N MET A 18 -1.68 -10.38 -5.47
CA MET A 18 -0.45 -10.21 -6.26
C MET A 18 -0.42 -11.14 -7.48
N TRP A 19 -0.85 -12.38 -7.32
CA TRP A 19 -0.93 -13.34 -8.42
C TRP A 19 -1.90 -12.88 -9.51
N LEU A 20 -3.09 -12.40 -9.13
CA LEU A 20 -4.07 -11.84 -10.07
C LEU A 20 -3.46 -10.70 -10.90
N TRP A 21 -2.79 -9.76 -10.25
CA TRP A 21 -2.22 -8.62 -10.94
C TRP A 21 -0.99 -8.98 -11.77
N ALA A 22 -0.18 -9.96 -11.33
CA ALA A 22 0.91 -10.52 -12.13
C ALA A 22 0.36 -11.20 -13.40
N TRP A 23 -0.74 -11.93 -13.28
CA TRP A 23 -1.42 -12.54 -14.43
C TRP A 23 -1.95 -11.49 -15.42
N VAL A 24 -2.55 -10.41 -14.93
CA VAL A 24 -2.96 -9.27 -15.76
C VAL A 24 -1.77 -8.65 -16.48
N ALA A 25 -0.67 -8.39 -15.76
CA ALA A 25 0.56 -7.82 -16.32
C ALA A 25 1.15 -8.72 -17.43
N LEU A 26 1.17 -10.04 -17.23
CA LEU A 26 1.59 -11.00 -18.26
C LEU A 26 0.67 -10.94 -19.50
N GLY A 27 -0.63 -10.79 -19.32
CA GLY A 27 -1.59 -10.62 -20.41
C GLY A 27 -1.37 -9.33 -21.19
N LEU A 28 -0.90 -8.28 -20.54
CA LEU A 28 -0.64 -6.98 -21.18
C LEU A 28 0.62 -6.98 -22.07
N ARG A 29 1.57 -7.91 -21.88
CA ARG A 29 2.77 -8.02 -22.73
C ARG A 29 2.48 -8.18 -24.21
N ARG A 30 1.33 -8.72 -24.59
CA ARG A 30 0.90 -8.82 -26.01
C ARG A 30 0.82 -7.46 -26.69
N TYR A 31 0.56 -6.39 -25.94
CA TYR A 31 0.47 -5.03 -26.45
C TYR A 31 1.85 -4.40 -26.67
N ASP A 32 2.90 -4.84 -25.93
CA ASP A 32 4.26 -4.30 -26.11
C ASP A 32 4.75 -4.47 -27.53
N ARG A 33 4.52 -5.65 -28.15
CA ARG A 33 4.90 -5.91 -29.55
C ARG A 33 4.04 -5.12 -30.54
N ARG A 34 2.75 -4.89 -30.21
CA ARG A 34 1.82 -4.22 -31.10
C ARG A 34 2.03 -2.70 -31.16
N TYR A 35 2.50 -2.10 -30.07
CA TYR A 35 2.60 -0.64 -29.93
C TYR A 35 4.05 -0.17 -29.65
N ASP A 36 5.03 -1.05 -29.84
CA ASP A 36 6.46 -0.77 -29.58
C ASP A 36 6.73 -0.19 -28.19
N LEU A 37 6.11 -0.79 -27.16
CA LEU A 37 6.21 -0.38 -25.77
C LEU A 37 7.27 -1.16 -24.98
N GLN A 38 8.19 -1.87 -25.65
CA GLN A 38 9.22 -2.62 -24.99
C GLN A 38 10.23 -1.70 -24.28
N LEU A 39 10.45 -1.95 -22.99
CA LEU A 39 11.41 -1.19 -22.22
C LEU A 39 12.85 -1.64 -22.53
N PRO A 40 13.85 -0.71 -22.43
CA PRO A 40 15.26 -1.03 -22.59
C PRO A 40 15.75 -2.09 -21.58
N GLU A 41 16.80 -2.85 -21.94
CA GLU A 41 17.32 -3.93 -21.09
C GLU A 41 17.80 -3.49 -19.71
N TRP A 42 18.41 -2.31 -19.63
CA TRP A 42 18.88 -1.75 -18.37
C TRP A 42 17.78 -1.58 -17.31
N THR A 43 16.51 -1.50 -17.71
CA THR A 43 15.37 -1.41 -16.77
C THR A 43 15.24 -2.64 -15.86
N MET A 44 15.74 -3.80 -16.29
CA MET A 44 15.80 -5.00 -15.47
C MET A 44 16.68 -4.83 -14.23
N LEU A 45 17.70 -3.99 -14.29
CA LEU A 45 18.57 -3.71 -13.13
C LEU A 45 17.78 -3.04 -11.99
N LEU A 46 16.74 -2.27 -12.33
CA LEU A 46 15.87 -1.61 -11.37
C LEU A 46 14.76 -2.53 -10.85
N ALA A 47 14.46 -3.61 -11.56
CA ALA A 47 13.35 -4.50 -11.22
C ALA A 47 13.48 -5.09 -9.82
N VAL A 48 14.62 -5.71 -9.52
CA VAL A 48 14.86 -6.37 -8.22
C VAL A 48 14.82 -5.38 -7.06
N PRO A 49 15.57 -4.26 -7.05
CA PRO A 49 15.52 -3.31 -5.94
C PRO A 49 14.12 -2.70 -5.74
N VAL A 50 13.38 -2.41 -6.82
CA VAL A 50 12.00 -1.89 -6.72
C VAL A 50 11.07 -2.94 -6.12
N MET A 51 11.15 -4.20 -6.55
CA MET A 51 10.37 -5.31 -5.99
C MET A 51 10.70 -5.54 -4.51
N LEU A 52 11.98 -5.52 -4.14
CA LEU A 52 12.42 -5.69 -2.75
C LEU A 52 11.89 -4.55 -1.86
N ALA A 53 11.92 -3.30 -2.33
CA ALA A 53 11.34 -2.17 -1.62
C ALA A 53 9.82 -2.36 -1.41
N GLY A 54 9.09 -2.78 -2.44
CA GLY A 54 7.66 -3.08 -2.35
C GLY A 54 7.35 -4.21 -1.38
N ALA A 55 8.12 -5.31 -1.44
CA ALA A 55 7.98 -6.44 -0.55
C ALA A 55 8.29 -6.06 0.91
N ALA A 56 9.34 -5.29 1.15
CA ALA A 56 9.70 -4.81 2.49
C ALA A 56 8.58 -3.94 3.10
N LEU A 57 7.99 -3.02 2.30
CA LEU A 57 6.84 -2.23 2.73
C LEU A 57 5.64 -3.12 3.07
N ALA A 58 5.30 -4.08 2.22
CA ALA A 58 4.17 -4.99 2.44
C ALA A 58 4.38 -5.83 3.71
N VAL A 59 5.57 -6.41 3.90
CA VAL A 59 5.92 -7.19 5.10
C VAL A 59 5.86 -6.34 6.36
N ALA A 60 6.41 -5.12 6.34
CA ALA A 60 6.36 -4.20 7.47
C ALA A 60 4.91 -3.81 7.84
N CYS A 61 4.03 -3.64 6.84
CA CYS A 61 2.60 -3.41 7.08
C CYS A 61 1.94 -4.62 7.75
N VAL A 62 2.15 -5.83 7.21
CA VAL A 62 1.59 -7.05 7.77
C VAL A 62 2.10 -7.28 9.20
N ALA A 63 3.40 -7.11 9.46
CA ALA A 63 3.98 -7.22 10.78
C ALA A 63 3.33 -6.25 11.78
N THR A 64 3.06 -5.00 11.37
CA THR A 64 2.37 -4.01 12.20
C THR A 64 0.99 -4.50 12.63
N PHE A 65 0.20 -5.06 11.72
CA PHE A 65 -1.13 -5.59 12.06
C PHE A 65 -1.09 -6.86 12.89
N VAL A 66 -0.12 -7.74 12.66
CA VAL A 66 0.06 -8.96 13.48
C VAL A 66 0.35 -8.60 14.94
N VAL A 67 1.18 -7.57 15.20
CA VAL A 67 1.51 -7.11 16.55
C VAL A 67 0.32 -6.47 17.25
N ILE A 68 -0.50 -5.68 16.53
CA ILE A 68 -1.63 -4.94 17.11
C ILE A 68 -2.90 -5.81 17.22
N GLY A 69 -2.95 -6.95 16.54
CA GLY A 69 -4.11 -7.85 16.58
C GLY A 69 -5.23 -7.44 15.63
N GLY A 70 -4.92 -7.30 14.36
CA GLY A 70 -5.88 -7.01 13.28
C GLY A 70 -5.46 -7.63 11.95
N THR A 71 -6.25 -7.39 10.91
CA THR A 71 -5.86 -7.72 9.54
C THR A 71 -5.70 -6.44 8.72
N PRO A 72 -4.74 -6.38 7.80
CA PRO A 72 -4.66 -5.27 6.85
C PRO A 72 -5.73 -5.37 5.75
N ALA A 73 -6.66 -6.31 5.87
CA ALA A 73 -7.70 -6.52 4.86
C ALA A 73 -8.73 -5.38 4.91
N PRO A 74 -9.06 -4.75 3.79
CA PRO A 74 -9.99 -3.62 3.74
C PRO A 74 -11.41 -3.97 4.19
N PHE A 75 -11.80 -5.25 4.12
CA PHE A 75 -13.12 -5.74 4.52
C PHE A 75 -13.21 -6.17 5.99
N ASP A 76 -12.09 -6.17 6.72
CA ASP A 76 -12.03 -6.54 8.13
C ASP A 76 -11.13 -5.53 8.87
N PRO A 77 -11.62 -4.31 9.12
CA PRO A 77 -10.83 -3.26 9.71
C PRO A 77 -10.36 -3.64 11.12
N PRO A 78 -9.14 -3.27 11.52
CA PRO A 78 -8.52 -3.66 12.78
C PRO A 78 -9.40 -3.30 13.97
N ARG A 79 -9.29 -4.05 15.08
CA ARG A 79 -10.06 -3.81 16.30
C ARG A 79 -9.68 -2.50 16.98
N GLN A 80 -8.43 -2.06 16.82
CA GLN A 80 -7.90 -0.81 17.35
C GLN A 80 -7.38 0.04 16.20
N PHE A 81 -7.46 1.36 16.37
CA PHE A 81 -6.93 2.30 15.40
C PHE A 81 -5.40 2.19 15.33
N VAL A 82 -4.87 1.99 14.11
CA VAL A 82 -3.45 1.73 13.85
C VAL A 82 -2.80 2.98 13.27
N ALA A 83 -2.10 3.75 14.11
CA ALA A 83 -1.31 4.92 13.72
C ALA A 83 0.17 4.75 14.10
N VAL A 84 0.72 3.55 13.93
CA VAL A 84 2.11 3.21 14.31
C VAL A 84 2.90 2.67 13.11
N GLY A 85 4.21 2.51 13.26
CA GLY A 85 5.08 2.02 12.20
C GLY A 85 5.03 2.94 10.98
N LEU A 86 4.84 2.37 9.79
CA LEU A 86 4.73 3.12 8.53
C LEU A 86 3.48 3.99 8.45
N TYR A 87 2.40 3.62 9.15
CA TYR A 87 1.13 4.35 9.17
C TYR A 87 1.22 5.71 9.87
N ARG A 88 2.30 6.01 10.57
CA ARG A 88 2.58 7.35 11.11
C ARG A 88 3.09 8.36 10.07
N TYR A 89 3.58 7.88 8.93
CA TYR A 89 4.15 8.72 7.86
C TYR A 89 3.23 8.84 6.65
N VAL A 90 2.46 7.79 6.36
CA VAL A 90 1.53 7.73 5.23
C VAL A 90 0.37 6.81 5.58
N ARG A 91 -0.86 7.16 5.11
CA ARG A 91 -2.06 6.39 5.46
C ARG A 91 -2.16 5.05 4.73
N ASN A 92 -1.61 4.95 3.52
CA ASN A 92 -1.77 3.79 2.64
C ASN A 92 -0.44 3.14 2.22
N PRO A 93 0.45 2.78 3.17
CA PRO A 93 1.76 2.23 2.83
C PRO A 93 1.67 0.87 2.12
N MET A 94 0.64 0.09 2.39
CA MET A 94 0.45 -1.23 1.78
C MET A 94 0.14 -1.14 0.28
N TYR A 95 -0.67 -0.16 -0.13
CA TYR A 95 -0.94 0.09 -1.56
C TYR A 95 0.31 0.61 -2.28
N ILE A 96 1.14 1.43 -1.62
CA ILE A 96 2.42 1.87 -2.16
C ILE A 96 3.33 0.66 -2.39
N GLY A 97 3.42 -0.25 -1.41
CA GLY A 97 4.17 -1.50 -1.53
C GLY A 97 3.67 -2.35 -2.70
N GLY A 98 2.35 -2.49 -2.86
CA GLY A 98 1.73 -3.19 -3.98
C GLY A 98 2.06 -2.55 -5.33
N ALA A 99 2.01 -1.23 -5.44
CA ALA A 99 2.37 -0.50 -6.65
C ALA A 99 3.84 -0.71 -7.04
N LEU A 100 4.75 -0.69 -6.05
CA LEU A 100 6.17 -0.97 -6.28
C LEU A 100 6.42 -2.40 -6.73
N LEU A 101 5.71 -3.38 -6.16
CA LEU A 101 5.80 -4.78 -6.61
C LEU A 101 5.35 -4.92 -8.07
N LEU A 102 4.24 -4.30 -8.45
CA LEU A 102 3.73 -4.32 -9.83
C LEU A 102 4.68 -3.60 -10.78
N ALA A 103 5.18 -2.41 -10.41
CA ALA A 103 6.12 -1.66 -11.22
C ALA A 103 7.43 -2.43 -11.41
N GLY A 104 7.99 -3.00 -10.33
CA GLY A 104 9.19 -3.84 -10.41
C GLY A 104 8.98 -5.07 -11.28
N PHE A 105 7.82 -5.72 -11.20
CA PHE A 105 7.48 -6.84 -12.06
C PHE A 105 7.33 -6.42 -13.54
N ALA A 106 6.73 -5.26 -13.82
CA ALA A 106 6.65 -4.71 -15.17
C ALA A 106 8.05 -4.39 -15.75
N LEU A 107 8.96 -3.85 -14.93
CA LEU A 107 10.37 -3.62 -15.29
C LEU A 107 11.09 -4.94 -15.60
N TYR A 108 10.87 -5.98 -14.77
CA TYR A 108 11.42 -7.31 -14.99
C TYR A 108 10.95 -7.91 -16.31
N LEU A 109 9.68 -7.75 -16.64
CA LEU A 109 9.09 -8.18 -17.90
C LEU A 109 9.49 -7.31 -19.09
N ARG A 110 10.16 -6.17 -18.86
CA ARG A 110 10.47 -5.15 -19.86
C ARG A 110 9.21 -4.67 -20.60
N SER A 111 8.09 -4.58 -19.90
CA SER A 111 6.77 -4.29 -20.46
C SER A 111 6.33 -2.88 -20.12
N GLY A 112 6.33 -1.99 -21.10
CA GLY A 112 5.79 -0.65 -20.96
C GLY A 112 4.28 -0.65 -20.77
N ALA A 113 3.56 -1.59 -21.41
CA ALA A 113 2.13 -1.75 -21.22
C ALA A 113 1.79 -2.16 -19.77
N ALA A 114 2.54 -3.10 -19.19
CA ALA A 114 2.38 -3.48 -17.79
C ALA A 114 2.76 -2.34 -16.82
N LEU A 115 3.79 -1.55 -17.14
CA LEU A 115 4.18 -0.40 -16.34
C LEU A 115 3.11 0.71 -16.40
N ALA A 116 2.58 1.00 -17.59
CA ALA A 116 1.48 1.96 -17.76
C ALA A 116 0.22 1.53 -16.99
N PHE A 117 0.00 0.23 -16.83
CA PHE A 117 -1.12 -0.33 -16.07
C PHE A 117 -1.04 -0.01 -14.56
N CYS A 118 0.13 0.32 -14.02
CA CYS A 118 0.25 0.78 -12.63
C CYS A 118 -0.58 2.05 -12.36
N LEU A 119 -0.79 2.90 -13.38
CA LEU A 119 -1.58 4.13 -13.23
C LEU A 119 -3.07 3.85 -12.97
N PRO A 120 -3.80 3.12 -13.83
CA PRO A 120 -5.20 2.76 -13.55
C PRO A 120 -5.34 1.92 -12.28
N TRP A 121 -4.36 1.09 -11.94
CA TRP A 121 -4.35 0.36 -10.68
C TRP A 121 -4.28 1.31 -9.47
N LEU A 122 -3.38 2.30 -9.48
CA LEU A 122 -3.27 3.32 -8.42
C LEU A 122 -4.54 4.18 -8.34
N LEU A 123 -5.15 4.51 -9.49
CA LEU A 123 -6.41 5.24 -9.53
C LEU A 123 -7.53 4.42 -8.90
N LEU A 124 -7.64 3.14 -9.24
CA LEU A 124 -8.61 2.24 -8.63
C LEU A 124 -8.42 2.13 -7.12
N ALA A 125 -7.19 1.95 -6.65
CA ALA A 125 -6.85 1.94 -5.24
C ALA A 125 -7.24 3.27 -4.56
N HIS A 126 -6.98 4.40 -5.21
CA HIS A 126 -7.35 5.72 -4.70
C HIS A 126 -8.87 5.88 -4.55
N VAL A 127 -9.63 5.51 -5.58
CA VAL A 127 -11.10 5.53 -5.54
C VAL A 127 -11.64 4.60 -4.45
N PHE A 128 -11.09 3.39 -4.34
CA PHE A 128 -11.49 2.43 -3.32
C PHE A 128 -11.23 2.96 -1.90
N VAL A 129 -10.06 3.56 -1.66
CA VAL A 129 -9.73 4.19 -0.36
C VAL A 129 -10.73 5.30 -0.04
N LEU A 130 -11.03 6.19 -1.00
CA LEU A 130 -11.95 7.32 -0.78
C LEU A 130 -13.40 6.88 -0.60
N ALA A 131 -13.88 5.95 -1.43
CA ALA A 131 -15.29 5.59 -1.48
C ALA A 131 -15.67 4.55 -0.42
N TYR A 132 -14.75 3.69 -0.02
CA TYR A 132 -15.03 2.57 0.87
C TYR A 132 -14.22 2.59 2.16
N GLU A 133 -12.89 2.61 2.08
CA GLU A 133 -12.01 2.36 3.25
C GLU A 133 -12.05 3.53 4.24
N GLU A 134 -11.82 4.77 3.79
CA GLU A 134 -11.87 5.95 4.68
C GLU A 134 -13.25 6.16 5.33
N PRO A 135 -14.39 6.06 4.61
CA PRO A 135 -15.70 6.14 5.24
C PRO A 135 -15.95 5.02 6.27
N ALA A 136 -15.47 3.80 6.01
CA ALA A 136 -15.59 2.70 6.96
C ALA A 136 -14.79 2.95 8.25
N LEU A 137 -13.55 3.45 8.11
CA LEU A 137 -12.68 3.81 9.23
C LEU A 137 -13.24 5.00 10.03
N ARG A 138 -13.80 6.02 9.36
CA ARG A 138 -14.48 7.15 10.00
C ARG A 138 -15.66 6.70 10.85
N ARG A 139 -16.52 5.82 10.29
CA ARG A 139 -17.66 5.27 11.05
C ARG A 139 -17.21 4.44 12.24
N LYS A 140 -16.09 3.72 12.12
CA LYS A 140 -15.61 2.82 13.18
C LYS A 140 -14.87 3.54 14.30
N PHE A 141 -14.04 4.52 13.96
CA PHE A 141 -13.09 5.14 14.90
C PHE A 141 -13.40 6.61 15.22
N GLY A 142 -14.26 7.29 14.44
CA GLY A 142 -14.70 8.66 14.72
C GLY A 142 -13.59 9.70 14.78
N ALA A 143 -13.63 10.57 15.79
CA ALA A 143 -12.73 11.69 15.97
C ALA A 143 -11.23 11.35 15.99
N PRO A 144 -10.76 10.24 16.59
CA PRO A 144 -9.37 9.81 16.51
C PRO A 144 -8.88 9.61 15.07
N TYR A 145 -9.74 9.06 14.18
CA TYR A 145 -9.39 8.89 12.78
C TYR A 145 -9.37 10.21 12.02
N GLU A 146 -10.26 11.16 12.31
CA GLU A 146 -10.25 12.48 11.71
C GLU A 146 -8.96 13.24 12.05
N THR A 147 -8.57 13.25 13.33
CA THR A 147 -7.30 13.86 13.76
C THR A 147 -6.11 13.27 13.01
N TYR A 148 -6.09 11.95 12.84
CA TYR A 148 -5.06 11.27 12.06
C TYR A 148 -5.07 11.69 10.58
N CYS A 149 -6.24 11.84 9.97
CA CYS A 149 -6.36 12.31 8.58
C CYS A 149 -5.80 13.71 8.36
N HIS A 150 -5.89 14.58 9.37
CA HIS A 150 -5.31 15.93 9.30
C HIS A 150 -3.78 15.94 9.45
N THR A 151 -3.21 14.97 10.17
CA THR A 151 -1.77 14.94 10.47
C THR A 151 -0.96 14.08 9.51
N VAL A 152 -1.55 12.98 9.00
CA VAL A 152 -0.85 12.01 8.14
C VAL A 152 -1.40 12.07 6.71
N PRO A 153 -0.54 12.29 5.71
CA PRO A 153 -0.95 12.36 4.30
C PRO A 153 -1.36 10.97 3.77
N ARG A 154 -2.17 10.97 2.70
CA ARG A 154 -2.74 9.74 2.13
C ARG A 154 -1.70 8.90 1.38
N TRP A 155 -0.84 9.53 0.54
CA TRP A 155 0.04 8.82 -0.40
C TRP A 155 1.51 9.21 -0.29
N ILE A 156 1.84 10.48 -0.08
CA ILE A 156 3.22 10.97 -0.06
C ILE A 156 3.67 11.07 1.40
N PRO A 157 4.67 10.25 1.84
CA PRO A 157 5.13 10.28 3.21
C PRO A 157 5.64 11.68 3.62
N ARG A 158 5.22 12.16 4.79
CA ARG A 158 5.81 13.34 5.42
C ARG A 158 6.70 12.87 6.56
N PHE A 159 7.97 13.14 6.41
CA PHE A 159 8.96 12.97 7.47
C PHE A 159 8.98 14.25 8.32
N SER A 160 7.88 14.54 9.04
CA SER A 160 7.84 15.65 9.97
C SER A 160 8.71 15.33 11.18
N SER A 161 9.59 16.28 11.57
CA SER A 161 10.43 16.09 12.73
C SER A 161 9.58 16.01 14.00
N ARG A 162 9.95 15.15 14.94
CA ARG A 162 9.29 14.91 16.23
C ARG A 162 8.97 16.20 17.02
N ARG A 163 9.66 17.30 16.72
CA ARG A 163 9.49 18.61 17.37
C ARG A 163 8.17 19.32 17.01
N GLU A 164 7.63 19.11 15.83
CA GLU A 164 6.36 19.74 15.43
C GLU A 164 5.14 19.03 16.03
N GLN A 165 5.21 17.71 16.19
CA GLN A 165 4.12 16.94 16.81
C GLN A 165 3.97 17.24 18.31
N ALA A 166 5.07 17.55 19.01
CA ALA A 166 5.04 17.96 20.41
C ALA A 166 4.42 19.36 20.62
N LYS A 167 4.62 20.28 19.67
CA LYS A 167 4.03 21.63 19.72
C LYS A 167 2.52 21.62 19.50
N THR A 168 2.01 20.78 18.59
CA THR A 168 0.56 20.67 18.35
C THR A 168 -0.17 20.01 19.54
N HIS A 169 0.49 19.13 20.27
CA HIS A 169 -0.11 18.49 21.45
C HIS A 169 -0.10 19.42 22.69
N SER A 170 0.84 20.36 22.75
CA SER A 170 0.90 21.38 23.84
C SER A 170 -0.01 22.59 23.60
N ALA A 171 -0.52 22.77 22.39
CA ALA A 171 -1.38 23.90 22.01
C ALA A 171 -2.88 23.60 22.02
N ALA A 172 -3.31 22.41 22.46
CA ALA A 172 -4.71 22.08 22.64
C ALA A 172 -5.24 22.80 23.89
N PRO A 173 -6.27 23.66 23.79
CA PRO A 173 -6.87 24.33 24.94
C PRO A 173 -7.49 23.29 25.89
N ARG A 174 -7.27 23.46 27.19
CA ARG A 174 -7.88 22.68 28.28
C ARG A 174 -9.37 22.99 28.41
#